data_17ed5d3ef6fe0fdb945eba165ffee175
#
_entry.id   17ed5d3ef6fe0fdb945eba165ffee175
#
_cell.length_a   1.000
_cell.length_b   1.000
_cell.length_c   1.000
_cell.angle_alpha   90.00
_cell.angle_beta   90.00
_cell.angle_gamma   90.00
#
_symmetry.space_group_name_H-M   'P 1'
#
loop_
_entity.id
_entity.type
_entity.pdbx_description
1 polymer ?
#
loop_
_entity_poly.entity_id
_entity_poly.type
_entity_poly.pdbx_seq_one_letter_code
_entity_poly.pdbx_strand_id
1 'polypeptide(L)'
;LRDHWADMTDKPWWVQNCWDIEARLEVEEGFQRKVGIDWVEAHMCPPEHWRSDHSVKVQRGRFFLVDSSGETITEISRPPLGGSILKWPSLQEPVIRTVEDVDTQIRTTKAEELIDSGRLDYIEAVMDKYGSERLVVCPVASPFWEIYPYFGIKRTLLNLFQNPGLIRCLLEKLLARGLEYLRACAAVGVDGIWVEECLTSADIISRSSYERFVLPYVKRQISEIRQLGMKSIYYPCGDVRDRLELMIEVRPDCISLEESKKSFQIDIDWIDKTVAGRACIFGNLDAVWLLRSGSQSELKKEVRRQIEVGRNYGRFVMSLGSPVTPETPLSRVKEYVETARQIAGS
;
A
#
# COMPACT_ATOMS: atom_id res chain seq x y z
N LEU A 1 -5.29 7.41 -9.16
CA LEU A 1 -6.75 7.67 -9.25
C LEU A 1 -7.12 9.08 -8.81
N ARG A 2 -6.71 9.50 -7.65
CA ARG A 2 -7.15 10.77 -7.03
C ARG A 2 -6.97 12.01 -7.90
N ASP A 3 -5.82 12.16 -8.56
CA ASP A 3 -5.51 13.34 -9.37
C ASP A 3 -6.25 13.32 -10.72
N HIS A 4 -6.66 12.14 -11.17
CA HIS A 4 -7.41 11.91 -12.39
C HIS A 4 -8.87 11.49 -12.12
N TRP A 5 -9.42 11.89 -10.98
CA TRP A 5 -10.78 11.52 -10.58
C TRP A 5 -11.83 11.85 -11.67
N ALA A 6 -11.81 13.09 -12.18
CA ALA A 6 -12.73 13.52 -13.22
C ALA A 6 -12.55 12.78 -14.57
N ASP A 7 -11.38 12.16 -14.81
CA ASP A 7 -11.14 11.33 -15.97
C ASP A 7 -11.78 9.94 -15.82
N MET A 8 -12.04 9.50 -14.59
CA MET A 8 -12.53 8.15 -14.29
C MET A 8 -14.04 8.09 -14.11
N THR A 9 -14.65 9.15 -13.56
CA THR A 9 -16.06 9.19 -13.19
C THR A 9 -16.64 10.60 -13.27
N ASP A 10 -17.96 10.69 -13.43
CA ASP A 10 -18.73 11.94 -13.30
C ASP A 10 -19.07 12.26 -11.84
N LYS A 11 -18.80 11.37 -10.89
CA LYS A 11 -19.04 11.60 -9.48
C LYS A 11 -18.14 12.72 -8.94
N PRO A 12 -18.64 13.57 -8.02
CA PRO A 12 -17.81 14.58 -7.39
C PRO A 12 -16.64 13.99 -6.61
N TRP A 13 -15.49 14.63 -6.61
CA TRP A 13 -14.28 14.16 -5.93
C TRP A 13 -14.46 13.87 -4.43
N TRP A 14 -15.37 14.57 -3.78
CA TRP A 14 -15.62 14.43 -2.34
C TRP A 14 -16.41 13.17 -1.96
N VAL A 15 -16.99 12.46 -2.92
CA VAL A 15 -17.69 11.19 -2.69
C VAL A 15 -16.78 10.17 -1.99
N GLN A 16 -15.49 10.19 -2.25
CA GLN A 16 -14.52 9.36 -1.54
C GLN A 16 -14.51 9.58 -0.01
N ASN A 17 -15.01 10.72 0.49
CA ASN A 17 -15.00 11.05 1.90
C ASN A 17 -16.24 10.55 2.66
N CYS A 18 -17.35 10.27 1.99
CA CYS A 18 -18.53 9.67 2.60
C CYS A 18 -18.59 8.14 2.48
N TRP A 19 -17.60 7.53 1.87
CA TRP A 19 -17.50 6.08 1.74
C TRP A 19 -18.77 5.42 1.15
N ASP A 20 -19.34 6.06 0.15
CA ASP A 20 -20.36 5.45 -0.69
C ASP A 20 -19.72 4.32 -1.52
N ILE A 21 -20.06 3.08 -1.21
CA ILE A 21 -19.45 1.89 -1.80
C ILE A 21 -19.76 1.80 -3.30
N GLU A 22 -20.99 2.08 -3.71
CA GLU A 22 -21.38 2.04 -5.12
C GLU A 22 -20.61 3.08 -5.94
N ALA A 23 -20.54 4.32 -5.45
CA ALA A 23 -19.78 5.36 -6.12
C ALA A 23 -18.27 5.05 -6.20
N ARG A 24 -17.71 4.39 -5.20
CA ARG A 24 -16.30 3.94 -5.24
C ARG A 24 -16.10 2.83 -6.26
N LEU A 25 -17.01 1.88 -6.35
CA LEU A 25 -16.98 0.83 -7.38
C LEU A 25 -17.10 1.41 -8.80
N GLU A 26 -17.93 2.43 -9.00
CA GLU A 26 -18.03 3.13 -10.30
C GLU A 26 -16.69 3.80 -10.69
N VAL A 27 -15.99 4.39 -9.72
CA VAL A 27 -14.65 4.98 -9.96
C VAL A 27 -13.65 3.91 -10.34
N GLU A 28 -13.62 2.80 -9.60
CA GLU A 28 -12.75 1.66 -9.91
C GLU A 28 -13.07 1.09 -11.31
N GLU A 29 -14.34 0.93 -11.63
CA GLU A 29 -14.77 0.50 -12.97
C GLU A 29 -14.29 1.46 -14.06
N GLY A 30 -14.41 2.76 -13.85
CA GLY A 30 -13.90 3.78 -14.76
C GLY A 30 -12.39 3.66 -14.96
N PHE A 31 -11.64 3.37 -13.90
CA PHE A 31 -10.20 3.13 -13.96
C PHE A 31 -9.88 1.83 -14.72
N GLN A 32 -10.52 0.73 -14.39
CA GLN A 32 -10.31 -0.55 -15.06
C GLN A 32 -10.66 -0.47 -16.55
N ARG A 33 -11.71 0.23 -16.92
CA ARG A 33 -12.10 0.44 -18.33
C ARG A 33 -11.07 1.28 -19.10
N LYS A 34 -10.46 2.27 -18.46
CA LYS A 34 -9.54 3.22 -19.12
C LYS A 34 -8.08 2.77 -19.12
N VAL A 35 -7.64 2.14 -18.06
CA VAL A 35 -6.24 1.68 -17.86
C VAL A 35 -6.15 0.16 -17.93
N GLY A 36 -7.03 -0.54 -17.19
CA GLY A 36 -7.16 -1.99 -17.28
C GLY A 36 -5.96 -2.75 -16.74
N ILE A 37 -5.54 -2.51 -15.52
CA ILE A 37 -4.51 -3.32 -14.85
C ILE A 37 -5.07 -4.69 -14.45
N ASP A 38 -4.18 -5.66 -14.19
CA ASP A 38 -4.59 -7.05 -13.95
C ASP A 38 -4.91 -7.37 -12.48
N TRP A 39 -4.90 -6.38 -11.61
CA TRP A 39 -5.26 -6.49 -10.21
C TRP A 39 -6.15 -5.32 -9.75
N VAL A 40 -6.80 -5.49 -8.60
CA VAL A 40 -7.59 -4.45 -7.96
C VAL A 40 -7.18 -4.34 -6.50
N GLU A 41 -6.93 -3.12 -6.05
CA GLU A 41 -6.62 -2.84 -4.65
C GLU A 41 -7.88 -2.45 -3.90
N ALA A 42 -8.21 -3.17 -2.83
CA ALA A 42 -9.36 -2.93 -1.99
C ALA A 42 -8.93 -2.59 -0.55
N HIS A 43 -9.69 -1.70 0.09
CA HIS A 43 -9.38 -1.21 1.44
C HIS A 43 -10.56 -1.40 2.38
N MET A 44 -10.30 -1.53 3.68
CA MET A 44 -11.35 -1.40 4.69
C MET A 44 -12.08 -0.06 4.53
N CYS A 45 -13.38 -0.08 4.78
CA CYS A 45 -14.21 1.11 4.88
C CYS A 45 -14.58 1.40 6.35
N PRO A 46 -15.10 2.59 6.68
CA PRO A 46 -15.73 2.82 7.97
C PRO A 46 -16.89 1.85 8.21
N PRO A 47 -17.22 1.54 9.47
CA PRO A 47 -18.32 0.62 9.77
C PRO A 47 -19.66 1.12 9.23
N GLU A 48 -20.58 0.21 8.99
CA GLU A 48 -21.88 0.49 8.37
C GLU A 48 -22.64 1.63 9.08
N HIS A 49 -22.72 1.56 10.43
CA HIS A 49 -23.38 2.61 11.20
C HIS A 49 -22.77 4.00 10.99
N TRP A 50 -21.45 4.09 10.81
CA TRP A 50 -20.79 5.36 10.49
C TRP A 50 -21.15 5.84 9.08
N ARG A 51 -21.14 4.93 8.10
CA ARG A 51 -21.45 5.27 6.71
C ARG A 51 -22.90 5.71 6.52
N SER A 52 -23.84 5.15 7.30
CA SER A 52 -25.24 5.54 7.28
C SER A 52 -25.51 6.86 8.01
N ASP A 53 -24.68 7.21 9.00
CA ASP A 53 -24.82 8.43 9.80
C ASP A 53 -24.14 9.67 9.18
N HIS A 54 -23.20 9.47 8.24
CA HIS A 54 -22.35 10.55 7.72
C HIS A 54 -22.61 10.86 6.24
N SER A 55 -22.62 12.14 5.91
CA SER A 55 -22.77 12.62 4.54
C SER A 55 -21.92 13.85 4.27
N VAL A 56 -21.84 14.28 3.01
CA VAL A 56 -21.14 15.51 2.64
C VAL A 56 -22.13 16.60 2.27
N LYS A 57 -22.09 17.71 3.02
CA LYS A 57 -22.87 18.92 2.77
C LYS A 57 -22.01 19.95 2.03
N VAL A 58 -22.55 20.50 0.96
CA VAL A 58 -21.89 21.55 0.18
C VAL A 58 -22.53 22.91 0.55
N GLN A 59 -21.72 23.84 1.05
CA GLN A 59 -22.15 25.19 1.39
C GLN A 59 -21.18 26.22 0.80
N ARG A 60 -21.68 27.10 -0.06
CA ARG A 60 -20.89 28.21 -0.67
C ARG A 60 -19.57 27.73 -1.29
N GLY A 61 -19.59 26.58 -1.97
CA GLY A 61 -18.40 25.98 -2.59
C GLY A 61 -17.41 25.31 -1.62
N ARG A 62 -17.74 25.22 -0.33
CA ARG A 62 -16.99 24.48 0.69
C ARG A 62 -17.71 23.16 0.98
N PHE A 63 -16.94 22.15 1.38
CA PHE A 63 -17.43 20.79 1.61
C PHE A 63 -17.24 20.43 3.08
N PHE A 64 -18.28 19.89 3.68
CA PHE A 64 -18.31 19.57 5.10
C PHE A 64 -18.79 18.13 5.29
N LEU A 65 -18.04 17.32 6.03
CA LEU A 65 -18.54 16.07 6.56
C LEU A 65 -19.49 16.42 7.71
N VAL A 66 -20.72 15.93 7.63
CA VAL A 66 -21.76 16.15 8.62
C VAL A 66 -22.33 14.81 9.05
N ASP A 67 -22.84 14.77 10.30
CA ASP A 67 -23.61 13.62 10.79
C ASP A 67 -25.10 13.70 10.39
N SER A 68 -25.88 12.72 10.79
CA SER A 68 -27.34 12.64 10.53
C SER A 68 -28.14 13.79 11.16
N SER A 69 -27.61 14.47 12.19
CA SER A 69 -28.24 15.67 12.78
C SER A 69 -27.94 16.93 11.95
N GLY A 70 -27.00 16.85 10.99
CA GLY A 70 -26.51 17.96 10.20
C GLY A 70 -25.41 18.78 10.91
N GLU A 71 -24.89 18.29 12.04
CA GLU A 71 -23.75 18.89 12.72
C GLU A 71 -22.47 18.68 11.90
N THR A 72 -21.68 19.75 11.77
CA THR A 72 -20.41 19.70 11.03
C THR A 72 -19.32 19.04 11.86
N ILE A 73 -18.83 17.90 11.40
CA ILE A 73 -17.71 17.18 12.02
C ILE A 73 -16.38 17.77 11.57
N THR A 74 -16.21 18.00 10.26
CA THR A 74 -14.99 18.58 9.71
C THR A 74 -15.21 19.20 8.34
N GLU A 75 -14.41 20.18 7.98
CA GLU A 75 -14.34 20.69 6.61
C GLU A 75 -13.43 19.78 5.78
N ILE A 76 -13.93 19.38 4.61
CA ILE A 76 -13.19 18.55 3.65
C ILE A 76 -12.54 19.47 2.63
N SER A 77 -11.23 19.40 2.51
CA SER A 77 -10.47 20.09 1.46
C SER A 77 -10.14 19.13 0.33
N ARG A 78 -10.20 19.62 -0.90
CA ARG A 78 -9.66 18.85 -2.03
C ARG A 78 -8.17 18.60 -1.78
N PRO A 79 -7.71 17.35 -1.87
CA PRO A 79 -6.29 17.06 -1.74
C PRO A 79 -5.49 17.88 -2.77
N PRO A 80 -4.36 18.48 -2.39
CA PRO A 80 -3.52 19.19 -3.34
C PRO A 80 -3.04 18.21 -4.42
N LEU A 81 -3.06 18.66 -5.68
CA LEU A 81 -2.48 17.90 -6.78
C LEU A 81 -1.00 17.64 -6.45
N GLY A 82 -0.58 16.43 -6.61
CA GLY A 82 0.81 16.08 -6.39
C GLY A 82 1.25 15.92 -4.95
N GLY A 83 0.36 16.01 -4.03
CA GLY A 83 0.70 15.79 -2.63
C GLY A 83 1.05 14.33 -2.37
N SER A 84 2.34 14.06 -2.18
CA SER A 84 2.70 12.91 -1.38
C SER A 84 2.01 13.10 -0.03
N ILE A 85 1.25 12.19 0.23
CA ILE A 85 0.18 12.14 1.11
C ILE A 85 0.55 12.13 2.57
N LEU A 86 1.74 11.88 2.87
CA LEU A 86 2.25 11.90 4.22
C LEU A 86 2.69 13.31 4.58
N LYS A 87 1.72 14.21 4.76
CA LYS A 87 1.90 15.20 5.82
C LYS A 87 1.95 14.38 7.10
N TRP A 88 3.15 13.95 7.44
CA TRP A 88 3.40 13.43 8.78
C TRP A 88 2.87 14.49 9.73
N PRO A 89 1.92 14.17 10.59
CA PRO A 89 1.60 15.10 11.63
C PRO A 89 2.95 15.38 12.32
N SER A 90 3.34 16.63 12.36
CA SER A 90 4.39 17.07 13.26
C SER A 90 3.83 16.81 14.65
N LEU A 91 3.99 15.59 15.15
CA LEU A 91 3.58 15.25 16.49
C LEU A 91 4.45 16.09 17.41
N GLN A 92 3.90 17.19 17.90
CA GLN A 92 4.56 18.03 18.89
C GLN A 92 4.85 17.21 20.13
N GLU A 93 3.92 16.31 20.49
CA GLU A 93 4.04 15.39 21.61
C GLU A 93 3.71 13.96 21.18
N PRO A 94 4.45 12.94 21.69
CA PRO A 94 4.14 11.54 21.38
C PRO A 94 2.81 11.15 22.03
N VAL A 95 2.02 10.41 21.30
CA VAL A 95 0.77 9.83 21.81
C VAL A 95 1.08 8.70 22.79
N ILE A 96 2.17 7.96 22.58
CA ILE A 96 2.63 6.83 23.40
C ILE A 96 3.95 7.18 24.09
N ARG A 97 4.01 7.08 25.41
CA ARG A 97 5.20 7.33 26.24
C ARG A 97 5.59 6.15 27.12
N THR A 98 4.61 5.33 27.50
CA THR A 98 4.76 4.19 28.41
C THR A 98 4.17 2.91 27.78
N VAL A 99 4.38 1.78 28.42
CA VAL A 99 3.77 0.50 28.04
C VAL A 99 2.25 0.55 28.29
N GLU A 100 1.80 1.21 29.35
CA GLU A 100 0.38 1.40 29.65
C GLU A 100 -0.32 2.19 28.53
N ASP A 101 0.37 3.19 27.94
CA ASP A 101 -0.18 3.93 26.81
C ASP A 101 -0.41 3.01 25.60
N VAL A 102 0.47 2.03 25.36
CA VAL A 102 0.31 1.05 24.28
C VAL A 102 -1.00 0.29 24.45
N ASP A 103 -1.29 -0.21 25.64
CA ASP A 103 -2.49 -0.98 25.91
C ASP A 103 -3.77 -0.15 25.84
N THR A 104 -3.71 1.10 26.23
CA THR A 104 -4.86 2.02 26.19
C THR A 104 -5.13 2.63 24.82
N GLN A 105 -4.07 2.93 24.05
CA GLN A 105 -4.18 3.61 22.75
C GLN A 105 -4.34 2.65 21.56
N ILE A 106 -3.83 1.42 21.67
CA ILE A 106 -3.88 0.45 20.58
C ILE A 106 -4.97 -0.59 20.84
N ARG A 107 -6.13 -0.36 20.24
CA ARG A 107 -7.21 -1.35 20.24
C ARG A 107 -6.93 -2.43 19.17
N THR A 108 -7.09 -3.69 19.56
CA THR A 108 -7.13 -4.83 18.64
C THR A 108 -8.58 -5.28 18.49
N THR A 109 -9.16 -4.98 17.33
CA THR A 109 -10.52 -5.44 16.98
C THR A 109 -10.40 -6.83 16.38
N LYS A 110 -11.25 -7.77 16.78
CA LYS A 110 -11.26 -9.13 16.28
C LYS A 110 -11.74 -9.19 14.83
N ALA A 111 -11.32 -10.22 14.10
CA ALA A 111 -11.69 -10.41 12.70
C ALA A 111 -13.22 -10.44 12.52
N GLU A 112 -13.93 -11.18 13.38
CA GLU A 112 -15.39 -11.27 13.37
C GLU A 112 -16.03 -9.88 13.59
N GLU A 113 -15.52 -9.10 14.55
CA GLU A 113 -16.04 -7.74 14.83
C GLU A 113 -15.78 -6.80 13.64
N LEU A 114 -14.65 -6.97 12.91
CA LEU A 114 -14.38 -6.19 11.70
C LEU A 114 -15.39 -6.50 10.60
N ILE A 115 -15.73 -7.78 10.41
CA ILE A 115 -16.72 -8.23 9.43
C ILE A 115 -18.13 -7.78 9.85
N ASP A 116 -18.56 -8.11 11.06
CA ASP A 116 -19.90 -7.82 11.56
C ASP A 116 -20.24 -6.32 11.59
N SER A 117 -19.22 -5.48 11.74
CA SER A 117 -19.41 -4.02 11.70
C SER A 117 -19.46 -3.42 10.29
N GLY A 118 -19.34 -4.23 9.24
CA GLY A 118 -19.36 -3.79 7.85
C GLY A 118 -18.09 -3.09 7.39
N ARG A 119 -16.97 -3.26 8.09
CA ARG A 119 -15.69 -2.66 7.67
C ARG A 119 -15.07 -3.32 6.44
N LEU A 120 -15.51 -4.52 6.10
CA LEU A 120 -15.07 -5.26 4.93
C LEU A 120 -16.01 -5.10 3.73
N ASP A 121 -17.17 -4.45 3.86
CA ASP A 121 -18.20 -4.37 2.81
C ASP A 121 -17.66 -3.87 1.46
N TYR A 122 -16.74 -2.90 1.45
CA TYR A 122 -16.12 -2.47 0.20
C TYR A 122 -15.20 -3.54 -0.40
N ILE A 123 -14.48 -4.29 0.44
CA ILE A 123 -13.63 -5.40 -0.01
C ILE A 123 -14.51 -6.50 -0.59
N GLU A 124 -15.59 -6.88 0.09
CA GLU A 124 -16.57 -7.88 -0.41
C GLU A 124 -17.17 -7.45 -1.74
N ALA A 125 -17.60 -6.19 -1.87
CA ALA A 125 -18.14 -5.66 -3.10
C ALA A 125 -17.12 -5.66 -4.27
N VAL A 126 -15.83 -5.45 -3.98
CA VAL A 126 -14.75 -5.59 -4.97
C VAL A 126 -14.51 -7.06 -5.32
N MET A 127 -14.51 -7.96 -4.33
CA MET A 127 -14.40 -9.40 -4.56
C MET A 127 -15.55 -9.92 -5.43
N ASP A 128 -16.78 -9.55 -5.14
CA ASP A 128 -17.96 -9.96 -5.93
C ASP A 128 -17.85 -9.48 -7.38
N LYS A 129 -17.34 -8.27 -7.60
CA LYS A 129 -17.25 -7.67 -8.93
C LYS A 129 -16.07 -8.16 -9.75
N TYR A 130 -14.90 -8.36 -9.12
CA TYR A 130 -13.63 -8.58 -9.82
C TYR A 130 -12.92 -9.88 -9.47
N GLY A 131 -13.24 -10.53 -8.37
CA GLY A 131 -12.48 -11.68 -7.84
C GLY A 131 -12.43 -12.89 -8.77
N SER A 132 -13.36 -13.03 -9.73
CA SER A 132 -13.32 -14.09 -10.74
C SER A 132 -12.38 -13.81 -11.93
N GLU A 133 -11.99 -12.54 -12.14
CA GLU A 133 -11.25 -12.12 -13.34
C GLU A 133 -9.92 -11.45 -13.02
N ARG A 134 -9.75 -10.94 -11.80
CA ARG A 134 -8.60 -10.16 -11.38
C ARG A 134 -8.13 -10.54 -10.00
N LEU A 135 -6.83 -10.36 -9.76
CA LEU A 135 -6.27 -10.50 -8.43
C LEU A 135 -6.75 -9.34 -7.54
N VAL A 136 -7.48 -9.64 -6.47
CA VAL A 136 -7.88 -8.64 -5.47
C VAL A 136 -6.88 -8.63 -4.32
N VAL A 137 -6.31 -7.46 -4.06
CA VAL A 137 -5.25 -7.29 -3.08
C VAL A 137 -5.64 -6.24 -2.06
N CYS A 138 -5.41 -6.53 -0.79
CA CYS A 138 -5.58 -5.57 0.29
C CYS A 138 -4.22 -5.11 0.85
N PRO A 139 -3.99 -3.81 1.08
CA PRO A 139 -2.77 -3.35 1.69
C PRO A 139 -2.78 -3.54 3.20
N VAL A 140 -1.62 -3.83 3.76
CA VAL A 140 -1.34 -3.80 5.19
C VAL A 140 0.03 -3.19 5.42
N ALA A 141 0.14 -2.30 6.38
CA ALA A 141 1.44 -1.81 6.80
C ALA A 141 2.17 -2.88 7.63
N SER A 142 3.49 -2.91 7.53
CA SER A 142 4.28 -3.65 8.51
C SER A 142 4.13 -3.05 9.90
N PRO A 143 4.30 -3.82 10.97
CA PRO A 143 4.23 -3.27 12.33
C PRO A 143 5.22 -2.12 12.56
N PHE A 144 6.39 -2.16 11.94
CA PHE A 144 7.38 -1.08 12.07
C PHE A 144 6.94 0.20 11.34
N TRP A 145 6.34 0.07 10.15
CA TRP A 145 5.77 1.20 9.42
C TRP A 145 4.64 1.87 10.21
N GLU A 146 3.82 1.08 10.92
CA GLU A 146 2.71 1.59 11.75
C GLU A 146 3.12 2.32 13.03
N ILE A 147 4.40 2.31 13.43
CA ILE A 147 4.86 3.05 14.62
C ILE A 147 4.83 4.56 14.43
N TYR A 148 5.07 5.04 13.23
CA TYR A 148 5.29 6.47 12.96
C TYR A 148 4.14 7.40 13.34
N PRO A 149 2.86 7.06 13.19
CA PRO A 149 1.77 7.89 13.68
C PRO A 149 1.81 8.17 15.18
N TYR A 150 2.46 7.30 15.97
CA TYR A 150 2.50 7.43 17.43
C TYR A 150 3.71 8.21 17.95
N PHE A 151 4.82 8.19 17.24
CA PHE A 151 6.06 8.83 17.67
C PHE A 151 6.58 9.91 16.72
N GLY A 152 6.23 9.84 15.44
CA GLY A 152 6.95 10.53 14.36
C GLY A 152 8.33 9.91 14.11
N ILE A 153 8.94 10.23 12.97
CA ILE A 153 10.21 9.62 12.52
C ILE A 153 11.32 9.78 13.56
N LYS A 154 11.60 11.02 13.96
CA LYS A 154 12.73 11.32 14.87
C LYS A 154 12.66 10.54 16.17
N ARG A 155 11.50 10.51 16.82
CA ARG A 155 11.32 9.81 18.10
C ARG A 155 11.33 8.30 17.93
N THR A 156 10.80 7.77 16.84
CA THR A 156 10.93 6.35 16.52
C THR A 156 12.39 5.95 16.47
N LEU A 157 13.21 6.65 15.69
CA LEU A 157 14.63 6.35 15.56
C LEU A 157 15.39 6.47 16.90
N LEU A 158 15.10 7.50 17.71
CA LEU A 158 15.69 7.66 19.03
C LEU A 158 15.31 6.51 19.99
N ASN A 159 14.04 6.09 19.99
CA ASN A 159 13.55 5.04 20.88
C ASN A 159 14.07 3.64 20.52
N LEU A 160 14.58 3.40 19.32
CA LEU A 160 15.29 2.15 19.00
C LEU A 160 16.50 1.93 19.95
N PHE A 161 17.11 3.00 20.42
CA PHE A 161 18.27 2.99 21.31
C PHE A 161 17.90 3.30 22.77
N GLN A 162 17.07 4.32 23.00
CA GLN A 162 16.75 4.82 24.31
C GLN A 162 15.70 3.98 25.05
N ASN A 163 14.70 3.48 24.31
CA ASN A 163 13.60 2.71 24.90
C ASN A 163 13.17 1.51 24.01
N PRO A 164 14.09 0.57 23.73
CA PRO A 164 13.80 -0.56 22.85
C PRO A 164 12.71 -1.49 23.39
N GLY A 165 12.45 -1.48 24.70
CA GLY A 165 11.36 -2.24 25.32
C GLY A 165 9.99 -1.72 24.92
N LEU A 166 9.80 -0.40 24.95
CA LEU A 166 8.56 0.25 24.51
C LEU A 166 8.31 0.01 23.02
N ILE A 167 9.36 0.11 22.19
CA ILE A 167 9.25 -0.19 20.75
C ILE A 167 8.75 -1.62 20.53
N ARG A 168 9.34 -2.62 21.21
CA ARG A 168 8.91 -4.01 21.06
C ARG A 168 7.47 -4.23 21.50
N CYS A 169 7.08 -3.64 22.65
CA CYS A 169 5.71 -3.73 23.12
C CYS A 169 4.72 -3.20 22.09
N LEU A 170 5.00 -2.04 21.51
CA LEU A 170 4.18 -1.44 20.45
C LEU A 170 4.16 -2.30 19.20
N LEU A 171 5.30 -2.82 18.74
CA LEU A 171 5.38 -3.71 17.58
C LEU A 171 4.55 -4.99 17.75
N GLU A 172 4.59 -5.61 18.93
CA GLU A 172 3.75 -6.79 19.22
C GLU A 172 2.26 -6.46 19.15
N LYS A 173 1.86 -5.31 19.69
CA LYS A 173 0.45 -4.90 19.69
C LYS A 173 -0.04 -4.56 18.28
N LEU A 174 0.78 -3.86 17.50
CA LEU A 174 0.48 -3.53 16.09
C LEU A 174 0.42 -4.78 15.23
N LEU A 175 1.34 -5.73 15.44
CA LEU A 175 1.29 -7.02 14.76
C LEU A 175 -0.02 -7.75 15.11
N ALA A 176 -0.37 -7.85 16.39
CA ALA A 176 -1.61 -8.52 16.81
C ALA A 176 -2.84 -7.91 16.12
N ARG A 177 -2.91 -6.57 16.02
CA ARG A 177 -3.96 -5.86 15.29
C ARG A 177 -3.97 -6.20 13.79
N GLY A 178 -2.79 -6.18 13.16
CA GLY A 178 -2.64 -6.53 11.76
C GLY A 178 -3.05 -7.96 11.44
N LEU A 179 -2.74 -8.92 12.32
CA LEU A 179 -3.13 -10.33 12.14
C LEU A 179 -4.66 -10.52 12.16
N GLU A 180 -5.40 -9.79 13.00
CA GLU A 180 -6.87 -9.85 12.97
C GLU A 180 -7.43 -9.30 11.65
N TYR A 181 -6.85 -8.23 11.11
CA TYR A 181 -7.22 -7.74 9.78
C TYR A 181 -6.94 -8.76 8.68
N LEU A 182 -5.79 -9.45 8.71
CA LEU A 182 -5.48 -10.50 7.75
C LEU A 182 -6.50 -11.65 7.80
N ARG A 183 -6.94 -12.05 9.00
CA ARG A 183 -7.98 -13.07 9.18
C ARG A 183 -9.32 -12.62 8.59
N ALA A 184 -9.69 -11.35 8.80
CA ALA A 184 -10.88 -10.78 8.19
C ALA A 184 -10.81 -10.77 6.66
N CYS A 185 -9.67 -10.34 6.07
CA CYS A 185 -9.45 -10.40 4.63
C CYS A 185 -9.56 -11.82 4.07
N ALA A 186 -8.98 -12.80 4.75
CA ALA A 186 -9.06 -14.20 4.34
C ALA A 186 -10.49 -14.74 4.40
N ALA A 187 -11.26 -14.37 5.41
CA ALA A 187 -12.65 -14.79 5.58
C ALA A 187 -13.56 -14.28 4.44
N VAL A 188 -13.28 -13.12 3.87
CA VAL A 188 -14.01 -12.57 2.71
C VAL A 188 -13.38 -12.94 1.35
N GLY A 189 -12.37 -13.82 1.34
CA GLY A 189 -11.84 -14.44 0.13
C GLY A 189 -10.78 -13.64 -0.63
N VAL A 190 -10.15 -12.63 -0.02
CA VAL A 190 -9.07 -11.82 -0.65
C VAL A 190 -7.94 -12.70 -1.15
N ASP A 191 -7.46 -12.45 -2.38
CA ASP A 191 -6.42 -13.27 -3.02
C ASP A 191 -5.02 -12.99 -2.46
N GLY A 192 -4.72 -11.74 -2.12
CA GLY A 192 -3.38 -11.35 -1.71
C GLY A 192 -3.32 -10.13 -0.81
N ILE A 193 -2.18 -10.01 -0.15
CA ILE A 193 -1.88 -8.90 0.76
C ILE A 193 -0.62 -8.18 0.29
N TRP A 194 -0.75 -6.87 0.09
CA TRP A 194 0.36 -5.96 -0.17
C TRP A 194 0.91 -5.48 1.17
N VAL A 195 2.08 -5.99 1.55
CA VAL A 195 2.74 -5.64 2.82
C VAL A 195 3.68 -4.46 2.60
N GLU A 196 3.28 -3.28 3.05
CA GLU A 196 4.08 -2.06 2.94
C GLU A 196 5.12 -1.97 4.06
N GLU A 197 6.38 -1.76 3.67
CA GLU A 197 7.49 -1.56 4.59
C GLU A 197 8.28 -0.31 4.19
N CYS A 198 7.85 0.83 4.66
CA CYS A 198 8.53 2.10 4.41
C CYS A 198 9.40 2.51 5.59
N LEU A 199 10.36 3.42 5.36
CA LEU A 199 11.28 3.96 6.37
C LEU A 199 12.19 2.93 7.06
N THR A 200 12.47 1.82 6.39
CA THR A 200 13.42 0.79 6.86
C THR A 200 14.60 0.59 5.92
N SER A 201 14.80 1.53 5.00
CA SER A 201 15.92 1.52 4.07
C SER A 201 17.28 1.73 4.76
N ALA A 202 18.37 1.41 4.07
CA ALA A 202 19.74 1.44 4.60
C ALA A 202 20.21 2.85 5.02
N ASP A 203 19.63 3.89 4.45
CA ASP A 203 19.89 5.29 4.79
C ASP A 203 19.08 5.80 6.00
N ILE A 204 18.10 5.03 6.49
CA ILE A 204 17.24 5.41 7.62
C ILE A 204 17.58 4.61 8.87
N ILE A 205 17.68 3.29 8.79
CA ILE A 205 18.05 2.41 9.90
C ILE A 205 19.17 1.45 9.52
N SER A 206 20.02 1.12 10.49
CA SER A 206 21.07 0.13 10.28
C SER A 206 20.50 -1.27 10.01
N ARG A 207 21.27 -2.12 9.34
CA ARG A 207 20.94 -3.54 9.15
C ARG A 207 20.63 -4.23 10.47
N SER A 208 21.42 -3.99 11.51
CA SER A 208 21.19 -4.57 12.84
C SER A 208 19.88 -4.12 13.49
N SER A 209 19.47 -2.86 13.26
CA SER A 209 18.15 -2.38 13.70
C SER A 209 17.03 -3.06 12.93
N TYR A 210 17.19 -3.25 11.62
CA TYR A 210 16.26 -3.99 10.78
C TYR A 210 16.09 -5.44 11.29
N GLU A 211 17.18 -6.17 11.50
CA GLU A 211 17.17 -7.54 12.02
C GLU A 211 16.48 -7.65 13.39
N ARG A 212 16.60 -6.62 14.23
CA ARG A 212 16.06 -6.61 15.59
C ARG A 212 14.61 -6.16 15.70
N PHE A 213 14.18 -5.18 14.92
CA PHE A 213 12.91 -4.48 15.11
C PHE A 213 11.93 -4.61 13.93
N VAL A 214 12.37 -5.09 12.77
CA VAL A 214 11.54 -5.23 11.58
C VAL A 214 11.35 -6.70 11.22
N LEU A 215 12.44 -7.37 10.93
CA LEU A 215 12.46 -8.73 10.38
C LEU A 215 11.62 -9.74 11.17
N PRO A 216 11.65 -9.81 12.52
CA PRO A 216 10.87 -10.80 13.27
C PRO A 216 9.36 -10.62 13.11
N TYR A 217 8.90 -9.38 12.98
CA TYR A 217 7.48 -9.03 12.88
C TYR A 217 6.96 -9.24 11.46
N VAL A 218 7.68 -8.80 10.45
CA VAL A 218 7.35 -9.04 9.03
C VAL A 218 7.33 -10.55 8.73
N LYS A 219 8.27 -11.31 9.29
CA LYS A 219 8.30 -12.78 9.14
C LYS A 219 7.02 -13.44 9.68
N ARG A 220 6.54 -13.00 10.82
CA ARG A 220 5.27 -13.50 11.42
C ARG A 220 4.07 -13.08 10.57
N GLN A 221 4.04 -11.84 10.11
CA GLN A 221 2.97 -11.31 9.26
C GLN A 221 2.88 -12.07 7.92
N ILE A 222 3.99 -12.26 7.22
CA ILE A 222 4.05 -13.03 5.97
C ILE A 222 3.71 -14.51 6.19
N SER A 223 4.14 -15.08 7.33
CA SER A 223 3.79 -16.46 7.69
C SER A 223 2.29 -16.63 7.87
N GLU A 224 1.61 -15.69 8.55
CA GLU A 224 0.16 -15.71 8.75
C GLU A 224 -0.58 -15.59 7.41
N ILE A 225 -0.17 -14.65 6.53
CA ILE A 225 -0.77 -14.49 5.19
C ILE A 225 -0.76 -15.83 4.44
N ARG A 226 0.37 -16.54 4.48
CA ARG A 226 0.50 -17.86 3.82
C ARG A 226 -0.36 -18.92 4.48
N GLN A 227 -0.42 -18.96 5.82
CA GLN A 227 -1.25 -19.93 6.56
C GLN A 227 -2.76 -19.73 6.28
N LEU A 228 -3.15 -18.49 6.02
CA LEU A 228 -4.51 -18.13 5.63
C LEU A 228 -4.80 -18.38 4.13
N GLY A 229 -3.82 -18.89 3.35
CA GLY A 229 -3.99 -19.23 1.94
C GLY A 229 -3.85 -18.07 0.96
N MET A 230 -3.61 -16.85 1.44
CA MET A 230 -3.42 -15.67 0.60
C MET A 230 -1.97 -15.55 0.08
N LYS A 231 -1.76 -14.74 -0.97
CA LYS A 231 -0.43 -14.40 -1.50
C LYS A 231 0.12 -13.16 -0.81
N SER A 232 1.39 -13.19 -0.46
CA SER A 232 2.09 -12.05 0.13
C SER A 232 2.91 -11.33 -0.94
N ILE A 233 2.69 -10.01 -1.08
CA ILE A 233 3.49 -9.12 -1.92
C ILE A 233 4.22 -8.18 -0.97
N TYR A 234 5.51 -8.41 -0.75
CA TYR A 234 6.29 -7.60 0.17
C TYR A 234 6.93 -6.41 -0.55
N TYR A 235 6.58 -5.20 -0.14
CA TYR A 235 7.02 -3.94 -0.72
C TYR A 235 7.86 -3.11 0.26
N PRO A 236 9.18 -3.35 0.35
CA PRO A 236 10.10 -2.48 1.07
C PRO A 236 10.51 -1.30 0.20
N CYS A 237 10.49 -0.09 0.79
CA CYS A 237 10.89 1.14 0.11
C CYS A 237 12.36 1.49 0.36
N GLY A 238 12.99 2.20 -0.59
CA GLY A 238 14.33 2.77 -0.48
C GLY A 238 15.46 1.80 -0.75
N ASP A 239 16.64 2.09 -0.22
CA ASP A 239 17.84 1.26 -0.40
C ASP A 239 17.79 -0.02 0.43
N VAL A 240 17.61 -1.16 -0.24
CA VAL A 240 17.50 -2.50 0.37
C VAL A 240 18.72 -3.38 0.10
N ARG A 241 19.79 -2.84 -0.53
CA ARG A 241 20.91 -3.65 -1.05
C ARG A 241 21.64 -4.45 0.03
N ASP A 242 21.77 -3.94 1.25
CA ASP A 242 22.44 -4.62 2.37
C ASP A 242 21.55 -5.64 3.10
N ARG A 243 20.24 -5.69 2.79
CA ARG A 243 19.25 -6.48 3.51
C ARG A 243 18.29 -7.29 2.64
N LEU A 244 18.40 -7.23 1.31
CA LEU A 244 17.50 -7.95 0.40
C LEU A 244 17.48 -9.47 0.67
N GLU A 245 18.61 -10.07 0.98
CA GLU A 245 18.68 -11.50 1.36
C GLU A 245 17.81 -11.81 2.59
N LEU A 246 17.86 -10.96 3.63
CA LEU A 246 17.00 -11.11 4.82
C LEU A 246 15.51 -11.00 4.46
N MET A 247 15.18 -10.11 3.54
CA MET A 247 13.81 -9.93 3.04
C MET A 247 13.32 -11.15 2.27
N ILE A 248 14.18 -11.80 1.50
CA ILE A 248 13.86 -13.03 0.78
C ILE A 248 13.75 -14.22 1.75
N GLU A 249 14.55 -14.26 2.81
CA GLU A 249 14.49 -15.31 3.84
C GLU A 249 13.16 -15.37 4.61
N VAL A 250 12.38 -14.29 4.65
CA VAL A 250 11.02 -14.33 5.22
C VAL A 250 10.05 -15.09 4.31
N ARG A 251 10.46 -15.43 3.08
CA ARG A 251 9.75 -16.20 2.08
C ARG A 251 8.43 -15.55 1.63
N PRO A 252 8.45 -14.29 1.18
CA PRO A 252 7.27 -13.72 0.53
C PRO A 252 6.97 -14.47 -0.77
N ASP A 253 5.70 -14.52 -1.18
CA ASP A 253 5.36 -15.05 -2.52
C ASP A 253 5.88 -14.12 -3.62
N CYS A 254 5.78 -12.81 -3.38
CA CYS A 254 6.26 -11.78 -4.30
C CYS A 254 7.06 -10.73 -3.53
N ILE A 255 8.04 -10.11 -4.22
CA ILE A 255 8.78 -8.94 -3.72
C ILE A 255 8.70 -7.83 -4.75
N SER A 256 8.33 -6.63 -4.30
CA SER A 256 8.28 -5.41 -5.10
C SER A 256 9.30 -4.41 -4.56
N LEU A 257 10.14 -3.86 -5.43
CA LEU A 257 11.21 -2.94 -5.03
C LEU A 257 11.09 -1.63 -5.77
N GLU A 258 11.53 -0.54 -5.14
CA GLU A 258 11.62 0.74 -5.82
C GLU A 258 12.63 0.71 -6.98
N GLU A 259 12.47 1.63 -7.93
CA GLU A 259 13.46 1.90 -8.96
C GLU A 259 14.71 2.55 -8.39
N SER A 260 15.80 2.52 -9.14
CA SER A 260 17.03 3.24 -8.80
C SER A 260 16.78 4.73 -8.55
N LYS A 261 17.40 5.28 -7.53
CA LYS A 261 17.36 6.70 -7.16
C LYS A 261 18.75 7.33 -7.31
N LYS A 262 18.88 8.64 -7.08
CA LYS A 262 20.18 9.32 -7.14
C LYS A 262 21.20 8.78 -6.14
N SER A 263 20.75 8.27 -4.99
CA SER A 263 21.58 7.80 -3.88
C SER A 263 21.89 6.31 -3.92
N PHE A 264 21.12 5.51 -4.68
CA PHE A 264 21.32 4.07 -4.79
C PHE A 264 20.88 3.51 -6.14
N GLN A 265 21.45 2.37 -6.52
CA GLN A 265 21.13 1.67 -7.75
C GLN A 265 20.52 0.31 -7.41
N ILE A 266 19.27 0.09 -7.82
CA ILE A 266 18.54 -1.17 -7.73
C ILE A 266 18.06 -1.50 -9.14
N ASP A 267 18.90 -2.19 -9.91
CA ASP A 267 18.59 -2.58 -11.27
C ASP A 267 17.90 -3.95 -11.31
N ILE A 268 17.00 -4.15 -12.28
CA ILE A 268 16.23 -5.39 -12.42
C ILE A 268 17.14 -6.63 -12.59
N ASP A 269 18.29 -6.51 -13.27
CA ASP A 269 19.24 -7.60 -13.41
C ASP A 269 19.87 -8.00 -12.07
N TRP A 270 20.14 -7.00 -11.20
CA TRP A 270 20.64 -7.27 -9.87
C TRP A 270 19.56 -7.90 -8.98
N ILE A 271 18.30 -7.42 -9.07
CA ILE A 271 17.16 -7.99 -8.34
C ILE A 271 16.98 -9.44 -8.76
N ASP A 272 16.90 -9.73 -10.07
CA ASP A 272 16.66 -11.08 -10.61
C ASP A 272 17.73 -12.07 -10.16
N LYS A 273 19.00 -11.69 -10.24
CA LYS A 273 20.14 -12.51 -9.77
C LYS A 273 20.08 -12.74 -8.26
N THR A 274 19.70 -11.73 -7.48
CA THR A 274 19.65 -11.84 -6.01
C THR A 274 18.45 -12.67 -5.57
N VAL A 275 17.27 -12.44 -6.14
CA VAL A 275 16.06 -13.20 -5.83
C VAL A 275 16.16 -14.65 -6.32
N ALA A 276 16.75 -14.87 -7.48
CA ALA A 276 17.06 -16.19 -8.06
C ALA A 276 15.86 -17.15 -8.04
N GLY A 277 14.67 -16.68 -8.42
CA GLY A 277 13.44 -17.48 -8.47
C GLY A 277 12.83 -17.86 -7.13
N ARG A 278 13.38 -17.38 -5.99
CA ARG A 278 12.85 -17.65 -4.64
C ARG A 278 11.54 -16.93 -4.34
N ALA A 279 11.23 -15.85 -5.06
CA ALA A 279 9.99 -15.11 -5.01
C ALA A 279 9.62 -14.63 -6.42
N CYS A 280 8.35 -14.28 -6.64
CA CYS A 280 7.96 -13.55 -7.83
C CYS A 280 8.45 -12.08 -7.71
N ILE A 281 9.03 -11.54 -8.76
CA ILE A 281 9.49 -10.15 -8.78
C ILE A 281 8.40 -9.29 -9.39
N PHE A 282 7.92 -8.29 -8.63
CA PHE A 282 7.24 -7.14 -9.19
C PHE A 282 8.32 -6.16 -9.66
N GLY A 283 8.36 -5.92 -10.96
CA GLY A 283 9.38 -5.10 -11.57
C GLY A 283 9.47 -3.71 -10.96
N ASN A 284 10.48 -2.97 -11.33
CA ASN A 284 10.80 -1.68 -10.75
C ASN A 284 10.98 -0.59 -11.81
N LEU A 285 10.06 -0.54 -12.78
CA LEU A 285 10.13 0.50 -13.80
C LEU A 285 10.02 1.88 -13.17
N ASP A 286 10.89 2.80 -13.59
CA ASP A 286 10.95 4.17 -13.09
C ASP A 286 9.66 4.94 -13.40
N ALA A 287 8.84 5.15 -12.35
CA ALA A 287 7.60 5.92 -12.41
C ALA A 287 7.83 7.43 -12.35
N VAL A 288 8.95 7.87 -11.76
CA VAL A 288 9.21 9.27 -11.44
C VAL A 288 9.70 10.04 -12.66
N TRP A 289 10.58 9.44 -13.44
CA TRP A 289 11.13 10.09 -14.63
C TRP A 289 10.72 9.39 -15.93
N LEU A 290 10.96 8.08 -16.07
CA LEU A 290 10.77 7.38 -17.33
C LEU A 290 9.29 7.31 -17.72
N LEU A 291 8.42 6.89 -16.83
CA LEU A 291 6.98 6.84 -17.11
C LEU A 291 6.43 8.24 -17.36
N ARG A 292 6.78 9.22 -16.55
CA ARG A 292 6.23 10.57 -16.66
C ARG A 292 6.74 11.35 -17.86
N SER A 293 8.05 11.32 -18.10
CA SER A 293 8.75 12.26 -18.99
C SER A 293 9.64 11.62 -20.06
N GLY A 294 9.97 10.33 -19.94
CA GLY A 294 10.77 9.62 -20.92
C GLY A 294 10.06 9.52 -22.28
N SER A 295 10.82 9.37 -23.34
CA SER A 295 10.26 9.15 -24.68
C SER A 295 9.55 7.79 -24.77
N GLN A 296 8.64 7.64 -25.73
CA GLN A 296 7.96 6.38 -26.00
C GLN A 296 8.96 5.24 -26.30
N SER A 297 10.02 5.54 -27.03
CA SER A 297 11.04 4.54 -27.36
C SER A 297 11.84 4.08 -26.14
N GLU A 298 12.18 4.97 -25.22
CA GLU A 298 12.85 4.65 -23.97
C GLU A 298 11.95 3.80 -23.06
N LEU A 299 10.68 4.18 -22.92
CA LEU A 299 9.70 3.40 -22.15
C LEU A 299 9.57 1.98 -22.72
N LYS A 300 9.36 1.85 -24.03
CA LYS A 300 9.22 0.56 -24.70
C LYS A 300 10.48 -0.30 -24.59
N LYS A 301 11.65 0.30 -24.70
CA LYS A 301 12.94 -0.39 -24.53
C LYS A 301 13.11 -0.94 -23.12
N GLU A 302 12.80 -0.13 -22.10
CA GLU A 302 12.94 -0.54 -20.71
C GLU A 302 11.90 -1.60 -20.29
N VAL A 303 10.64 -1.45 -20.72
CA VAL A 303 9.61 -2.47 -20.50
C VAL A 303 10.05 -3.81 -21.10
N ARG A 304 10.57 -3.82 -22.34
CA ARG A 304 11.09 -5.03 -22.98
C ARG A 304 12.24 -5.63 -22.18
N ARG A 305 13.22 -4.83 -21.79
CA ARG A 305 14.38 -5.29 -21.00
C ARG A 305 13.95 -5.96 -19.71
N GLN A 306 13.04 -5.34 -18.96
CA GLN A 306 12.58 -5.89 -17.68
C GLN A 306 11.80 -7.20 -17.86
N ILE A 307 10.96 -7.30 -18.88
CA ILE A 307 10.24 -8.54 -19.20
C ILE A 307 11.22 -9.65 -19.62
N GLU A 308 12.24 -9.34 -20.43
CA GLU A 308 13.26 -10.30 -20.85
C GLU A 308 14.06 -10.82 -19.65
N VAL A 309 14.49 -9.95 -18.74
CA VAL A 309 15.15 -10.35 -17.49
C VAL A 309 14.23 -11.23 -16.64
N GLY A 310 12.98 -10.82 -16.47
CA GLY A 310 12.00 -11.55 -15.66
C GLY A 310 11.69 -12.96 -16.18
N ARG A 311 11.94 -13.25 -17.46
CA ARG A 311 11.80 -14.59 -18.06
C ARG A 311 12.84 -15.60 -17.57
N ASN A 312 13.95 -15.17 -16.99
CA ASN A 312 15.02 -16.06 -16.52
C ASN A 312 14.51 -17.13 -15.55
N TYR A 313 13.66 -16.74 -14.62
CA TYR A 313 13.05 -17.64 -13.64
C TYR A 313 11.53 -17.83 -13.83
N GLY A 314 10.92 -17.14 -14.81
CA GLY A 314 9.50 -17.25 -15.12
C GLY A 314 8.55 -16.77 -14.01
N ARG A 315 9.04 -15.95 -13.08
CA ARG A 315 8.28 -15.39 -11.94
C ARG A 315 8.42 -13.89 -11.90
N PHE A 316 7.68 -13.21 -12.78
CA PHE A 316 7.79 -11.77 -12.96
C PHE A 316 6.43 -11.14 -13.26
N VAL A 317 6.16 -10.01 -12.64
CA VAL A 317 5.04 -9.11 -12.93
C VAL A 317 5.62 -7.76 -13.34
N MET A 318 5.26 -7.26 -14.51
CA MET A 318 5.68 -5.93 -14.95
C MET A 318 4.98 -4.87 -14.08
N SER A 319 5.75 -4.16 -13.28
CA SER A 319 5.25 -3.17 -12.32
C SER A 319 6.13 -1.93 -12.27
N LEU A 320 5.62 -0.88 -11.64
CA LEU A 320 6.37 0.34 -11.33
C LEU A 320 7.11 0.15 -10.00
N GLY A 321 8.28 0.78 -9.87
CA GLY A 321 9.04 0.77 -8.62
C GLY A 321 8.48 1.74 -7.56
N SER A 322 7.85 2.80 -8.00
CA SER A 322 7.18 3.80 -7.15
C SER A 322 5.75 4.04 -7.64
N PRO A 323 4.87 4.59 -6.81
CA PRO A 323 3.54 5.02 -7.25
C PRO A 323 3.63 6.02 -8.42
N VAL A 324 2.64 5.97 -9.30
CA VAL A 324 2.52 6.93 -10.41
C VAL A 324 2.55 8.35 -9.86
N THR A 325 3.46 9.17 -10.38
CA THR A 325 3.58 10.56 -9.92
C THR A 325 2.38 11.39 -10.37
N PRO A 326 1.95 12.38 -9.59
CA PRO A 326 0.71 13.13 -9.80
C PRO A 326 0.57 13.79 -11.17
N GLU A 327 1.67 14.25 -11.74
CA GLU A 327 1.67 14.94 -13.04
C GLU A 327 1.82 13.99 -14.24
N THR A 328 1.83 12.68 -14.01
CA THR A 328 1.92 11.68 -15.09
C THR A 328 0.61 11.66 -15.86
N PRO A 329 0.60 11.95 -17.17
CA PRO A 329 -0.62 11.88 -17.96
C PRO A 329 -1.21 10.47 -17.99
N LEU A 330 -2.54 10.37 -17.91
CA LEU A 330 -3.25 9.09 -18.00
C LEU A 330 -2.89 8.30 -19.27
N SER A 331 -2.69 9.00 -20.39
CA SER A 331 -2.24 8.40 -21.65
C SER A 331 -0.90 7.67 -21.53
N ARG A 332 0.01 8.17 -20.70
CA ARG A 332 1.31 7.52 -20.46
C ARG A 332 1.15 6.23 -19.65
N VAL A 333 0.27 6.23 -18.66
CA VAL A 333 -0.04 5.02 -17.88
C VAL A 333 -0.67 3.96 -18.78
N LYS A 334 -1.61 4.37 -19.62
CA LYS A 334 -2.24 3.48 -20.61
C LYS A 334 -1.22 2.91 -21.61
N GLU A 335 -0.35 3.75 -22.17
CA GLU A 335 0.72 3.34 -23.08
C GLU A 335 1.65 2.30 -22.43
N TYR A 336 2.01 2.51 -21.16
CA TYR A 336 2.82 1.56 -20.40
C TYR A 336 2.15 0.20 -20.28
N VAL A 337 0.88 0.15 -19.87
CA VAL A 337 0.12 -1.09 -19.72
C VAL A 337 -0.03 -1.82 -21.07
N GLU A 338 -0.41 -1.10 -22.14
CA GLU A 338 -0.52 -1.66 -23.48
C GLU A 338 0.80 -2.20 -24.02
N THR A 339 1.90 -1.46 -23.78
CA THR A 339 3.25 -1.89 -24.18
C THR A 339 3.66 -3.16 -23.43
N ALA A 340 3.43 -3.22 -22.13
CA ALA A 340 3.75 -4.42 -21.33
C ALA A 340 2.99 -5.65 -21.83
N ARG A 341 1.69 -5.53 -22.11
CA ARG A 341 0.87 -6.62 -22.66
C ARG A 341 1.31 -7.09 -24.03
N GLN A 342 1.60 -6.16 -24.93
CA GLN A 342 2.10 -6.49 -26.27
C GLN A 342 3.41 -7.28 -26.24
N ILE A 343 4.33 -6.91 -25.35
CA ILE A 343 5.63 -7.57 -25.24
C ILE A 343 5.52 -8.90 -24.48
N ALA A 344 4.69 -8.98 -23.45
CA ALA A 344 4.49 -10.20 -22.69
C ALA A 344 3.78 -11.30 -23.53
N GLY A 345 2.87 -10.92 -24.42
CA GLY A 345 2.15 -11.84 -25.30
C GLY A 345 2.90 -12.24 -26.59
N SER A 346 4.08 -11.65 -26.84
CA SER A 346 4.98 -12.01 -27.95
C SER A 346 6.10 -12.93 -27.47
#